data_5575f51035216753b883e64714c7d461
#
_entry.id   5575f51035216753b883e64714c7d461
#
_cell.length_a   1.000
_cell.length_b   1.000
_cell.length_c   1.000
_cell.angle_alpha   90.00
_cell.angle_beta   90.00
_cell.angle_gamma   90.00
#
_symmetry.space_group_name_H-M   'P 1'
#
loop_
_entity.id
_entity.type
_entity.pdbx_description
1 polymer ?
#
loop_
_entity_poly.entity_id
_entity_poly.type
_entity_poly.pdbx_seq_one_letter_code
_entity_poly.pdbx_strand_id
1 'polypeptide(L)'
;MLMGYTAEDAGVIVSIGAAVVMVVMPLVGLLTSKVPAKYMIALGWLLSAGGMYISTKLLSMNISFSGAAVIMLLQFVPLGFIFIPTMTASFVGVPQDKSDSVSGLTNFMRNIGMSFGAAVVQTVLARRQQFHLARLADHLSLGDPGVAFNSQAMMLHVRSAGLGAFGTQAAVVAQIYRAFMMQAAAMSFIDAYVILGIGSAGMFFLSFLLKSNDPKSTEQHMGH
;
A
#
# COMPACT_ATOMS: atom_id res chain seq x y z
N MET A 1 -10.91 9.40 9.36
CA MET A 1 -10.74 7.96 9.23
C MET A 1 -11.71 7.48 8.16
N LEU A 2 -11.21 6.90 7.07
CA LEU A 2 -11.99 6.63 5.84
C LEU A 2 -12.98 5.48 5.97
N MET A 3 -12.79 4.57 6.94
CA MET A 3 -13.53 3.30 7.01
C MET A 3 -14.18 3.04 8.38
N GLY A 4 -14.37 4.06 9.22
CA GLY A 4 -15.03 3.91 10.52
C GLY A 4 -14.21 3.19 11.61
N TYR A 5 -13.00 2.74 11.30
CA TYR A 5 -12.10 2.13 12.29
C TYR A 5 -11.55 3.16 13.27
N THR A 6 -11.41 2.76 14.52
CA THR A 6 -10.72 3.55 15.53
C THR A 6 -9.20 3.54 15.26
N ALA A 7 -8.45 4.45 15.89
CA ALA A 7 -6.98 4.43 15.80
C ALA A 7 -6.41 3.13 16.38
N GLU A 8 -7.07 2.55 17.37
CA GLU A 8 -6.72 1.29 18.00
C GLU A 8 -6.88 0.12 17.02
N ASP A 9 -8.03 0.01 16.35
CA ASP A 9 -8.28 -1.02 15.32
C ASP A 9 -7.25 -0.95 14.20
N ALA A 10 -6.94 0.26 13.72
CA ALA A 10 -5.93 0.47 12.69
C ALA A 10 -4.54 0.02 13.18
N GLY A 11 -4.19 0.30 14.44
CA GLY A 11 -2.96 -0.15 15.07
C GLY A 11 -2.87 -1.68 15.12
N VAL A 12 -3.94 -2.35 15.53
CA VAL A 12 -4.00 -3.83 15.58
C VAL A 12 -3.84 -4.44 14.18
N ILE A 13 -4.52 -3.90 13.16
CA ILE A 13 -4.41 -4.38 11.78
C ILE A 13 -2.96 -4.27 11.27
N VAL A 14 -2.29 -3.16 11.52
CA VAL A 14 -0.89 -2.96 11.14
C VAL A 14 0.04 -3.90 11.92
N SER A 15 -0.24 -4.12 13.20
CA SER A 15 0.54 -5.04 14.05
C SER A 15 0.49 -6.48 13.56
N ILE A 16 -0.65 -6.94 13.02
CA ILE A 16 -0.77 -8.27 12.38
C ILE A 16 0.21 -8.37 11.20
N GLY A 17 0.28 -7.35 10.35
CA GLY A 17 1.24 -7.31 9.25
C GLY A 17 2.69 -7.36 9.73
N ALA A 18 3.03 -6.56 10.74
CA ALA A 18 4.36 -6.53 11.33
C ALA A 18 4.77 -7.88 11.95
N ALA A 19 3.85 -8.54 12.67
CA ALA A 19 4.08 -9.86 13.25
C ALA A 19 4.41 -10.92 12.18
N VAL A 20 3.73 -10.88 11.03
CA VAL A 20 4.01 -11.78 9.92
C VAL A 20 5.40 -11.53 9.33
N VAL A 21 5.82 -10.27 9.18
CA VAL A 21 7.17 -9.95 8.74
C VAL A 21 8.22 -10.52 9.68
N MET A 22 7.99 -10.49 11.00
CA MET A 22 8.86 -11.09 12.00
C MET A 22 9.11 -12.59 11.78
N VAL A 23 8.11 -13.31 11.26
CA VAL A 23 8.22 -14.74 10.93
C VAL A 23 8.79 -14.96 9.52
N VAL A 24 8.37 -14.15 8.57
CA VAL A 24 8.77 -14.29 7.15
C VAL A 24 10.25 -13.94 6.95
N MET A 25 10.77 -12.91 7.63
CA MET A 25 12.17 -12.48 7.43
C MET A 25 13.19 -13.59 7.76
N PRO A 26 13.17 -14.29 8.91
CA PRO A 26 14.08 -15.39 9.18
C PRO A 26 13.96 -16.53 8.15
N LEU A 27 12.73 -16.90 7.75
CA LEU A 27 12.50 -17.93 6.74
C LEU A 27 13.12 -17.55 5.39
N VAL A 28 12.93 -16.32 4.97
CA VAL A 28 13.55 -15.79 3.73
C VAL A 28 15.06 -15.73 3.86
N GLY A 29 15.60 -15.36 5.03
CA GLY A 29 17.03 -15.39 5.31
C GLY A 29 17.63 -16.78 5.11
N LEU A 30 16.99 -17.82 5.66
CA LEU A 30 17.40 -19.21 5.45
C LEU A 30 17.29 -19.65 3.98
N LEU A 31 16.29 -19.15 3.25
CA LEU A 31 16.09 -19.50 1.85
C LEU A 31 17.13 -18.82 0.95
N THR A 32 17.58 -17.61 1.30
CA THR A 32 18.58 -16.84 0.55
C THR A 32 19.95 -17.55 0.51
N SER A 33 20.26 -18.42 1.47
CA SER A 33 21.46 -19.27 1.45
C SER A 33 21.40 -20.40 0.42
N LYS A 34 20.20 -20.78 -0.05
CA LYS A 34 19.98 -21.93 -0.95
C LYS A 34 19.56 -21.51 -2.35
N VAL A 35 18.90 -20.37 -2.48
CA VAL A 35 18.29 -19.89 -3.73
C VAL A 35 18.96 -18.58 -4.16
N PRO A 36 19.34 -18.42 -5.42
CA PRO A 36 19.88 -17.16 -5.92
C PRO A 36 18.96 -15.97 -5.65
N ALA A 37 19.54 -14.86 -5.16
CA ALA A 37 18.81 -13.68 -4.73
C ALA A 37 17.84 -13.14 -5.80
N LYS A 38 18.23 -13.20 -7.09
CA LYS A 38 17.40 -12.73 -8.21
C LYS A 38 16.02 -13.41 -8.27
N TYR A 39 15.92 -14.72 -7.99
CA TYR A 39 14.66 -15.45 -8.02
C TYR A 39 13.78 -15.10 -6.82
N MET A 40 14.42 -14.88 -5.66
CA MET A 40 13.74 -14.46 -4.46
C MET A 40 13.15 -13.05 -4.63
N ILE A 41 13.92 -12.13 -5.20
CA ILE A 41 13.49 -10.75 -5.50
C ILE A 41 12.35 -10.79 -6.54
N ALA A 42 12.48 -11.62 -7.59
CA ALA A 42 11.43 -11.80 -8.58
C ALA A 42 10.13 -12.30 -7.93
N LEU A 43 10.22 -13.33 -7.09
CA LEU A 43 9.07 -13.86 -6.35
C LEU A 43 8.43 -12.78 -5.46
N GLY A 44 9.24 -11.99 -4.76
CA GLY A 44 8.75 -10.88 -3.93
C GLY A 44 7.96 -9.85 -4.75
N TRP A 45 8.47 -9.45 -5.91
CA TRP A 45 7.75 -8.51 -6.80
C TRP A 45 6.49 -9.12 -7.41
N LEU A 46 6.50 -10.40 -7.75
CA LEU A 46 5.32 -11.12 -8.23
C LEU A 46 4.23 -11.20 -7.16
N LEU A 47 4.60 -11.56 -5.92
CA LEU A 47 3.70 -11.57 -4.77
C LEU A 47 3.16 -10.17 -4.48
N SER A 48 3.99 -9.14 -4.59
CA SER A 48 3.58 -7.74 -4.43
C SER A 48 2.56 -7.33 -5.50
N ALA A 49 2.81 -7.61 -6.78
CA ALA A 49 1.89 -7.32 -7.88
C ALA A 49 0.54 -8.04 -7.69
N GLY A 50 0.57 -9.33 -7.35
CA GLY A 50 -0.62 -10.12 -7.05
C GLY A 50 -1.38 -9.60 -5.82
N GLY A 51 -0.65 -9.28 -4.75
CA GLY A 51 -1.22 -8.69 -3.54
C GLY A 51 -1.89 -7.34 -3.79
N MET A 52 -1.27 -6.47 -4.60
CA MET A 52 -1.87 -5.20 -5.03
C MET A 52 -3.16 -5.44 -5.83
N TYR A 53 -3.13 -6.35 -6.80
CA TYR A 53 -4.32 -6.69 -7.58
C TYR A 53 -5.47 -7.23 -6.72
N ILE A 54 -5.19 -8.17 -5.81
CA ILE A 54 -6.20 -8.73 -4.89
C ILE A 54 -6.74 -7.62 -3.99
N SER A 55 -5.88 -6.72 -3.50
CA SER A 55 -6.27 -5.59 -2.66
C SER A 55 -7.26 -4.66 -3.37
N THR A 56 -7.16 -4.46 -4.71
CA THR A 56 -8.15 -3.67 -5.47
C THR A 56 -9.54 -4.28 -5.45
N LYS A 57 -9.65 -5.61 -5.33
CA LYS A 57 -10.93 -6.32 -5.27
C LYS A 57 -11.53 -6.35 -3.86
N LEU A 58 -10.67 -6.39 -2.84
CA LEU A 58 -11.09 -6.42 -1.43
C LEU A 58 -11.41 -5.03 -0.88
N LEU A 59 -10.79 -3.98 -1.46
CA LEU A 59 -10.96 -2.62 -0.97
C LEU A 59 -12.37 -2.12 -1.27
N SER A 60 -13.17 -1.95 -0.23
CA SER A 60 -14.54 -1.41 -0.28
C SER A 60 -14.77 -0.45 0.88
N MET A 61 -15.80 0.38 0.79
CA MET A 61 -16.16 1.33 1.86
C MET A 61 -16.51 0.63 3.19
N ASN A 62 -16.98 -0.62 3.11
CA ASN A 62 -17.40 -1.43 4.26
C ASN A 62 -16.52 -2.68 4.40
N ILE A 63 -15.21 -2.52 4.25
CA ILE A 63 -14.29 -3.64 4.42
C ILE A 63 -14.36 -4.18 5.85
N SER A 64 -14.47 -5.50 5.99
CA SER A 64 -14.42 -6.15 7.29
C SER A 64 -13.02 -6.11 7.89
N PHE A 65 -12.92 -6.22 9.22
CA PHE A 65 -11.62 -6.30 9.91
C PHE A 65 -10.72 -7.40 9.33
N SER A 66 -11.29 -8.57 9.04
CA SER A 66 -10.57 -9.68 8.41
C SER A 66 -10.09 -9.33 7.00
N GLY A 67 -10.89 -8.63 6.20
CA GLY A 67 -10.49 -8.15 4.88
C GLY A 67 -9.34 -7.15 4.95
N ALA A 68 -9.38 -6.22 5.89
CA ALA A 68 -8.29 -5.26 6.12
C ALA A 68 -7.01 -5.97 6.57
N ALA A 69 -7.11 -6.96 7.47
CA ALA A 69 -5.97 -7.78 7.89
C ALA A 69 -5.35 -8.56 6.71
N VAL A 70 -6.18 -9.15 5.83
CA VAL A 70 -5.71 -9.85 4.62
C VAL A 70 -4.96 -8.88 3.70
N ILE A 71 -5.47 -7.66 3.48
CA ILE A 71 -4.75 -6.66 2.69
C ILE A 71 -3.38 -6.37 3.30
N MET A 72 -3.28 -6.21 4.63
CA MET A 72 -1.98 -6.00 5.28
C MET A 72 -1.04 -7.19 5.07
N LEU A 73 -1.50 -8.42 5.22
CA LEU A 73 -0.70 -9.61 4.94
C LEU A 73 -0.16 -9.62 3.51
N LEU A 74 -1.02 -9.33 2.53
CA LEU A 74 -0.65 -9.26 1.11
C LEU A 74 0.39 -8.17 0.81
N GLN A 75 0.43 -7.10 1.62
CA GLN A 75 1.42 -6.02 1.47
C GLN A 75 2.74 -6.34 2.19
N PHE A 76 2.67 -6.94 3.38
CA PHE A 76 3.85 -7.13 4.23
C PHE A 76 4.65 -8.38 3.87
N VAL A 77 4.02 -9.50 3.47
CA VAL A 77 4.71 -10.73 3.08
C VAL A 77 5.74 -10.52 1.95
N PRO A 78 5.42 -9.84 0.84
CA PRO A 78 6.37 -9.59 -0.23
C PRO A 78 7.62 -8.81 0.20
N LEU A 79 7.50 -7.94 1.22
CA LEU A 79 8.62 -7.12 1.69
C LEU A 79 9.80 -7.98 2.18
N GLY A 80 9.54 -9.10 2.87
CA GLY A 80 10.59 -10.02 3.29
C GLY A 80 11.36 -10.57 2.09
N PHE A 81 10.65 -10.99 1.04
CA PHE A 81 11.23 -11.55 -0.18
C PHE A 81 11.98 -10.53 -1.04
N ILE A 82 11.70 -9.25 -0.89
CA ILE A 82 12.42 -8.17 -1.59
C ILE A 82 13.59 -7.70 -0.75
N PHE A 83 13.36 -7.42 0.54
CA PHE A 83 14.32 -6.72 1.40
C PHE A 83 15.56 -7.55 1.69
N ILE A 84 15.41 -8.78 2.20
CA ILE A 84 16.54 -9.63 2.60
C ILE A 84 17.43 -9.98 1.42
N PRO A 85 16.91 -10.53 0.29
CA PRO A 85 17.76 -10.90 -0.83
C PRO A 85 18.41 -9.70 -1.51
N THR A 86 17.76 -8.51 -1.52
CA THR A 86 18.34 -7.28 -2.06
C THR A 86 19.54 -6.84 -1.22
N MET A 87 19.41 -6.89 0.11
CA MET A 87 20.53 -6.61 1.02
C MET A 87 21.69 -7.57 0.79
N THR A 88 21.41 -8.88 0.77
CA THR A 88 22.45 -9.88 0.52
C THR A 88 23.14 -9.67 -0.83
N ALA A 89 22.36 -9.42 -1.89
CA ALA A 89 22.90 -9.16 -3.23
C ALA A 89 23.80 -7.93 -3.30
N SER A 90 23.54 -6.90 -2.48
CA SER A 90 24.33 -5.67 -2.45
C SER A 90 25.77 -5.89 -1.95
N PHE A 91 26.00 -6.92 -1.15
CA PHE A 91 27.33 -7.23 -0.59
C PHE A 91 28.11 -8.27 -1.39
N VAL A 92 27.53 -8.83 -2.44
CA VAL A 92 28.19 -9.86 -3.24
C VAL A 92 29.40 -9.31 -3.99
N GLY A 93 30.55 -9.94 -3.76
CA GLY A 93 31.81 -9.55 -4.40
C GLY A 93 32.43 -8.26 -3.83
N VAL A 94 31.93 -7.77 -2.70
CA VAL A 94 32.48 -6.61 -2.01
C VAL A 94 33.57 -7.06 -1.03
N PRO A 95 34.78 -6.50 -1.11
CA PRO A 95 35.83 -6.72 -0.11
C PRO A 95 35.38 -6.23 1.28
N GLN A 96 35.83 -6.88 2.35
CA GLN A 96 35.43 -6.55 3.72
C GLN A 96 35.75 -5.10 4.14
N ASP A 97 36.88 -4.56 3.65
CA ASP A 97 37.28 -3.18 3.88
C ASP A 97 36.33 -2.13 3.29
N LYS A 98 35.46 -2.52 2.36
CA LYS A 98 34.48 -1.64 1.69
C LYS A 98 33.05 -1.86 2.13
N SER A 99 32.80 -2.79 3.06
CA SER A 99 31.44 -3.14 3.52
C SER A 99 30.68 -1.93 4.09
N ASP A 100 31.36 -1.06 4.84
CA ASP A 100 30.75 0.15 5.41
C ASP A 100 30.30 1.13 4.32
N SER A 101 31.12 1.29 3.26
CA SER A 101 30.79 2.15 2.13
C SER A 101 29.55 1.63 1.38
N VAL A 102 29.46 0.29 1.18
CA VAL A 102 28.28 -0.34 0.54
C VAL A 102 27.04 -0.19 1.41
N SER A 103 27.16 -0.39 2.72
CA SER A 103 26.07 -0.17 3.68
C SER A 103 25.55 1.27 3.61
N GLY A 104 26.47 2.25 3.64
CA GLY A 104 26.14 3.66 3.53
C GLY A 104 25.43 3.99 2.21
N LEU A 105 25.95 3.52 1.07
CA LEU A 105 25.34 3.73 -0.24
C LEU A 105 23.97 3.07 -0.36
N THR A 106 23.82 1.84 0.13
CA THR A 106 22.55 1.11 0.10
C THR A 106 21.48 1.83 0.94
N ASN A 107 21.83 2.30 2.14
CA ASN A 107 20.94 3.08 2.98
C ASN A 107 20.56 4.42 2.35
N PHE A 108 21.52 5.10 1.73
CA PHE A 108 21.28 6.36 1.01
C PHE A 108 20.30 6.15 -0.15
N MET A 109 20.54 5.17 -1.01
CA MET A 109 19.67 4.84 -2.13
C MET A 109 18.26 4.43 -1.67
N ARG A 110 18.16 3.67 -0.58
CA ARG A 110 16.88 3.30 0.02
C ARG A 110 16.12 4.52 0.51
N ASN A 111 16.76 5.45 1.20
CA ASN A 111 16.12 6.68 1.71
C ASN A 111 15.62 7.57 0.56
N ILE A 112 16.40 7.72 -0.50
CA ILE A 112 15.98 8.44 -1.71
C ILE A 112 14.77 7.72 -2.33
N GLY A 113 14.85 6.40 -2.49
CA GLY A 113 13.76 5.59 -3.06
C GLY A 113 12.47 5.71 -2.26
N MET A 114 12.55 5.66 -0.92
CA MET A 114 11.38 5.83 -0.04
C MET A 114 10.78 7.23 -0.18
N SER A 115 11.60 8.29 -0.16
CA SER A 115 11.14 9.66 -0.29
C SER A 115 10.49 9.93 -1.64
N PHE A 116 11.13 9.47 -2.71
CA PHE A 116 10.60 9.59 -4.08
C PHE A 116 9.29 8.77 -4.24
N GLY A 117 9.29 7.53 -3.77
CA GLY A 117 8.11 6.66 -3.80
C GLY A 117 6.93 7.26 -3.05
N ALA A 118 7.17 7.79 -1.84
CA ALA A 118 6.13 8.47 -1.07
C ALA A 118 5.58 9.69 -1.81
N ALA A 119 6.44 10.52 -2.42
CA ALA A 119 6.02 11.69 -3.19
C ALA A 119 5.18 11.30 -4.42
N VAL A 120 5.57 10.26 -5.14
CA VAL A 120 4.80 9.74 -6.29
C VAL A 120 3.43 9.24 -5.84
N VAL A 121 3.35 8.42 -4.81
CA VAL A 121 2.08 7.89 -4.29
C VAL A 121 1.16 9.01 -3.81
N GLN A 122 1.68 9.98 -3.05
CA GLN A 122 0.90 11.15 -2.59
C GLN A 122 0.36 11.96 -3.78
N THR A 123 1.19 12.18 -4.81
CA THR A 123 0.77 12.91 -6.01
C THR A 123 -0.32 12.15 -6.78
N VAL A 124 -0.18 10.84 -6.93
CA VAL A 124 -1.18 10.00 -7.58
C VAL A 124 -2.49 10.05 -6.80
N LEU A 125 -2.46 9.86 -5.48
CA LEU A 125 -3.64 9.90 -4.62
C LEU A 125 -4.36 11.27 -4.74
N ALA A 126 -3.62 12.37 -4.63
CA ALA A 126 -4.20 13.70 -4.72
C ALA A 126 -4.86 13.96 -6.09
N ARG A 127 -4.18 13.63 -7.19
CA ARG A 127 -4.70 13.83 -8.55
C ARG A 127 -5.92 12.94 -8.81
N ARG A 128 -5.86 11.67 -8.39
CA ARG A 128 -6.98 10.74 -8.58
C ARG A 128 -8.18 11.11 -7.72
N GLN A 129 -7.96 11.57 -6.50
CA GLN A 129 -9.05 12.06 -5.64
C GLN A 129 -9.74 13.27 -6.27
N GLN A 130 -8.98 14.23 -6.80
CA GLN A 130 -9.55 15.38 -7.51
C GLN A 130 -10.34 14.95 -8.75
N PHE A 131 -9.82 14.01 -9.52
CA PHE A 131 -10.49 13.47 -10.71
C PHE A 131 -11.82 12.79 -10.35
N HIS A 132 -11.83 11.95 -9.32
CA HIS A 132 -13.06 11.28 -8.88
C HIS A 132 -14.05 12.26 -8.27
N LEU A 133 -13.58 13.28 -7.52
CA LEU A 133 -14.45 14.34 -7.00
C LEU A 133 -15.12 15.13 -8.11
N ALA A 134 -14.37 15.54 -9.14
CA ALA A 134 -14.94 16.24 -10.28
C ALA A 134 -16.03 15.42 -10.97
N ARG A 135 -15.74 14.12 -11.24
CA ARG A 135 -16.75 13.22 -11.85
C ARG A 135 -17.98 13.00 -10.97
N LEU A 136 -17.80 12.84 -9.66
CA LEU A 136 -18.91 12.70 -8.74
C LEU A 136 -19.75 13.98 -8.69
N ALA A 137 -19.10 15.16 -8.76
CA ALA A 137 -19.80 16.46 -8.80
C ALA A 137 -20.63 16.63 -10.08
N ASP A 138 -20.14 16.18 -11.25
CA ASP A 138 -20.87 16.23 -12.51
C ASP A 138 -22.17 15.39 -12.47
N HIS A 139 -22.21 14.33 -11.68
CA HIS A 139 -23.40 13.50 -11.47
C HIS A 139 -24.33 14.04 -10.36
N LEU A 140 -23.93 15.07 -9.63
CA LEU A 140 -24.72 15.77 -8.62
C LEU A 140 -25.60 16.87 -9.25
N SER A 141 -26.31 16.58 -10.34
CA SER A 141 -27.36 17.51 -10.77
C SER A 141 -28.46 17.52 -9.70
N LEU A 142 -28.87 18.73 -9.28
CA LEU A 142 -29.97 18.96 -8.30
C LEU A 142 -31.30 18.32 -8.71
N GLY A 143 -31.37 17.72 -9.91
CA GLY A 143 -32.50 16.99 -10.45
C GLY A 143 -32.43 15.48 -10.33
N ASP A 144 -31.35 14.89 -9.76
CA ASP A 144 -31.25 13.44 -9.58
C ASP A 144 -32.16 13.00 -8.41
N PRO A 145 -33.21 12.16 -8.68
CA PRO A 145 -34.14 11.69 -7.67
C PRO A 145 -33.45 10.98 -6.48
N GLY A 146 -32.31 10.31 -6.72
CA GLY A 146 -31.53 9.63 -5.69
C GLY A 146 -30.86 10.61 -4.72
N VAL A 147 -30.36 11.72 -5.22
CA VAL A 147 -29.77 12.79 -4.40
C VAL A 147 -30.86 13.50 -3.60
N ALA A 148 -32.00 13.78 -4.22
CA ALA A 148 -33.14 14.42 -3.54
C ALA A 148 -33.72 13.53 -2.43
N PHE A 149 -33.86 12.23 -2.67
CA PHE A 149 -34.37 11.27 -1.68
C PHE A 149 -33.44 11.12 -0.48
N ASN A 150 -32.14 10.93 -0.74
CA ASN A 150 -31.13 10.79 0.33
C ASN A 150 -30.96 12.09 1.13
N SER A 151 -31.04 13.26 0.49
CA SER A 151 -30.96 14.55 1.18
C SER A 151 -32.20 14.78 2.07
N GLN A 152 -33.40 14.38 1.65
CA GLN A 152 -34.61 14.48 2.46
C GLN A 152 -34.57 13.55 3.68
N ALA A 153 -34.16 12.28 3.52
CA ALA A 153 -33.99 11.35 4.62
C ALA A 153 -32.96 11.86 5.64
N MET A 154 -31.87 12.43 5.16
CA MET A 154 -30.79 13.01 5.98
C MET A 154 -31.25 14.30 6.69
N MET A 155 -32.07 15.16 6.02
CA MET A 155 -32.68 16.32 6.65
C MET A 155 -33.59 15.93 7.81
N LEU A 156 -34.39 14.87 7.67
CA LEU A 156 -35.26 14.38 8.75
C LEU A 156 -34.43 13.89 9.95
N HIS A 157 -33.33 13.19 9.70
CA HIS A 157 -32.44 12.68 10.75
C HIS A 157 -31.72 13.80 11.52
N VAL A 158 -31.23 14.81 10.81
CA VAL A 158 -30.54 15.97 11.42
C VAL A 158 -31.53 16.88 12.14
N ARG A 159 -32.75 17.00 11.64
CA ARG A 159 -33.84 17.74 12.28
C ARG A 159 -34.27 17.13 13.61
N SER A 160 -34.29 15.80 13.69
CA SER A 160 -34.58 15.09 14.94
C SER A 160 -33.52 15.30 16.02
N ALA A 161 -32.30 15.71 15.63
CA ALA A 161 -31.19 16.05 16.53
C ALA A 161 -31.25 17.50 17.10
N GLY A 162 -32.32 18.24 16.84
CA GLY A 162 -32.60 19.54 17.49
C GLY A 162 -31.91 20.76 16.86
N LEU A 163 -31.33 20.64 15.64
CA LEU A 163 -30.76 21.76 14.93
C LEU A 163 -31.84 22.57 14.21
N GLY A 164 -31.75 23.92 14.31
CA GLY A 164 -32.65 24.84 13.58
C GLY A 164 -32.51 24.69 12.05
N ALA A 165 -33.47 25.20 11.27
CA ALA A 165 -33.58 25.01 9.83
C ALA A 165 -32.28 25.36 9.05
N PHE A 166 -31.61 26.44 9.37
CA PHE A 166 -30.34 26.85 8.75
C PHE A 166 -29.18 25.95 9.16
N GLY A 167 -29.09 25.54 10.44
CA GLY A 167 -28.08 24.61 10.92
C GLY A 167 -28.26 23.21 10.32
N THR A 168 -29.51 22.79 10.10
CA THR A 168 -29.85 21.50 9.47
C THR A 168 -29.34 21.44 8.02
N GLN A 169 -29.57 22.50 7.22
CA GLN A 169 -29.16 22.50 5.82
C GLN A 169 -27.64 22.48 5.66
N ALA A 170 -26.92 23.30 6.44
CA ALA A 170 -25.46 23.32 6.45
C ALA A 170 -24.86 21.95 6.90
N ALA A 171 -25.46 21.32 7.92
CA ALA A 171 -25.02 20.02 8.40
C ALA A 171 -25.24 18.91 7.37
N VAL A 172 -26.37 18.91 6.66
CA VAL A 172 -26.67 17.95 5.59
C VAL A 172 -25.70 18.10 4.43
N VAL A 173 -25.45 19.32 3.97
CA VAL A 173 -24.47 19.58 2.91
C VAL A 173 -23.06 19.13 3.32
N ALA A 174 -22.65 19.41 4.56
CA ALA A 174 -21.35 18.99 5.08
C ALA A 174 -21.23 17.45 5.15
N GLN A 175 -22.29 16.74 5.52
CA GLN A 175 -22.29 15.27 5.56
C GLN A 175 -22.24 14.66 4.16
N ILE A 176 -23.04 15.19 3.21
CA ILE A 176 -22.98 14.78 1.81
C ILE A 176 -21.56 14.99 1.26
N TYR A 177 -20.99 16.16 1.47
CA TYR A 177 -19.62 16.48 1.03
C TYR A 177 -18.60 15.50 1.62
N ARG A 178 -18.69 15.20 2.92
CA ARG A 178 -17.82 14.20 3.55
C ARG A 178 -17.97 12.81 2.93
N ALA A 179 -19.19 12.38 2.64
CA ALA A 179 -19.43 11.08 2.00
C ALA A 179 -18.77 11.00 0.61
N PHE A 180 -18.89 12.07 -0.20
CA PHE A 180 -18.23 12.16 -1.51
C PHE A 180 -16.71 12.18 -1.39
N MET A 181 -16.17 12.94 -0.45
CA MET A 181 -14.73 12.95 -0.18
C MET A 181 -14.20 11.57 0.20
N MET A 182 -14.93 10.82 1.05
CA MET A 182 -14.56 9.46 1.42
C MET A 182 -14.64 8.50 0.23
N GLN A 183 -15.68 8.60 -0.58
CA GLN A 183 -15.83 7.77 -1.77
C GLN A 183 -14.74 8.04 -2.82
N ALA A 184 -14.46 9.31 -3.11
CA ALA A 184 -13.39 9.71 -4.02
C ALA A 184 -12.01 9.26 -3.50
N ALA A 185 -11.78 9.37 -2.20
CA ALA A 185 -10.56 8.86 -1.57
C ALA A 185 -10.43 7.33 -1.72
N ALA A 186 -11.50 6.57 -1.45
CA ALA A 186 -11.47 5.10 -1.62
C ALA A 186 -11.15 4.71 -3.08
N MET A 187 -11.77 5.36 -4.07
CA MET A 187 -11.48 5.14 -5.49
C MET A 187 -10.03 5.50 -5.83
N SER A 188 -9.49 6.59 -5.26
CA SER A 188 -8.10 7.00 -5.50
C SER A 188 -7.09 6.00 -4.93
N PHE A 189 -7.40 5.35 -3.80
CA PHE A 189 -6.58 4.25 -3.27
C PHE A 189 -6.59 3.04 -4.19
N ILE A 190 -7.75 2.66 -4.75
CA ILE A 190 -7.84 1.56 -5.74
C ILE A 190 -6.95 1.87 -6.94
N ASP A 191 -7.03 3.08 -7.49
CA ASP A 191 -6.18 3.51 -8.61
C ASP A 191 -4.69 3.48 -8.25
N ALA A 192 -4.32 3.91 -7.04
CA ALA A 192 -2.95 3.84 -6.55
C ALA A 192 -2.45 2.39 -6.46
N TYR A 193 -3.27 1.45 -5.97
CA TYR A 193 -2.93 0.02 -5.94
C TYR A 193 -2.73 -0.55 -7.35
N VAL A 194 -3.55 -0.15 -8.32
CA VAL A 194 -3.36 -0.57 -9.72
C VAL A 194 -2.02 -0.07 -10.27
N ILE A 195 -1.70 1.20 -10.08
CA ILE A 195 -0.45 1.80 -10.57
C ILE A 195 0.76 1.13 -9.90
N LEU A 196 0.72 0.94 -8.58
CA LEU A 196 1.78 0.25 -7.83
C LEU A 196 1.91 -1.22 -8.25
N GLY A 197 0.78 -1.89 -8.53
CA GLY A 197 0.76 -3.25 -9.04
C GLY A 197 1.44 -3.38 -10.41
N ILE A 198 1.18 -2.45 -11.32
CA ILE A 198 1.86 -2.37 -12.63
C ILE A 198 3.36 -2.11 -12.43
N GLY A 199 3.72 -1.19 -11.53
CA GLY A 199 5.12 -0.93 -11.16
C GLY A 199 5.81 -2.19 -10.61
N SER A 200 5.16 -2.92 -9.71
CA SER A 200 5.67 -4.17 -9.15
C SER A 200 5.84 -5.27 -10.22
N ALA A 201 4.90 -5.37 -11.16
CA ALA A 201 5.02 -6.28 -12.30
C ALA A 201 6.21 -5.90 -13.20
N GLY A 202 6.44 -4.61 -13.43
CA GLY A 202 7.64 -4.11 -14.13
C GLY A 202 8.93 -4.51 -13.41
N MET A 203 8.98 -4.34 -12.09
CA MET A 203 10.12 -4.74 -11.27
C MET A 203 10.35 -6.26 -11.25
N PHE A 204 9.31 -7.08 -11.38
CA PHE A 204 9.44 -8.51 -11.57
C PHE A 204 10.29 -8.83 -12.81
N PHE A 205 9.99 -8.21 -13.95
CA PHE A 205 10.80 -8.42 -15.16
C PHE A 205 12.23 -7.87 -15.02
N LEU A 206 12.38 -6.70 -14.40
CA LEU A 206 13.69 -6.09 -14.16
C LEU A 206 14.58 -6.94 -13.22
N SER A 207 13.99 -7.72 -12.32
CA SER A 207 14.74 -8.58 -11.40
C SER A 207 15.54 -9.67 -12.14
N PHE A 208 15.14 -10.07 -13.34
CA PHE A 208 15.89 -11.03 -14.16
C PHE A 208 17.16 -10.44 -14.79
N LEU A 209 17.27 -9.11 -14.86
CA LEU A 209 18.49 -8.42 -15.30
C LEU A 209 19.59 -8.44 -14.22
N LEU A 210 19.25 -8.76 -12.97
CA LEU A 210 20.23 -8.89 -11.90
C LEU A 210 21.18 -10.07 -12.19
N LYS A 211 22.46 -9.82 -12.01
CA LYS A 211 23.50 -10.87 -12.11
C LYS A 211 23.18 -11.99 -11.11
N SER A 212 23.22 -13.22 -11.59
CA SER A 212 22.99 -14.38 -10.72
C SER A 212 24.10 -14.46 -9.69
N ASN A 213 23.70 -14.45 -8.43
CA ASN A 213 24.57 -14.76 -7.32
C ASN A 213 24.54 -16.27 -7.10
N ASP A 214 25.72 -16.94 -7.16
CA ASP A 214 25.80 -18.36 -6.78
C ASP A 214 25.91 -18.45 -5.25
N PRO A 215 24.89 -18.99 -4.55
CA PRO A 215 24.91 -19.08 -3.09
C PRO A 215 26.11 -19.89 -2.55
N LYS A 216 26.65 -20.81 -3.35
CA LYS A 216 27.78 -21.67 -2.97
C LYS A 216 29.12 -20.95 -2.95
N SER A 217 29.26 -19.82 -3.62
CA SER A 217 30.53 -19.06 -3.64
C SER A 217 30.79 -18.30 -2.34
N THR A 218 29.76 -18.07 -1.54
CA THR A 218 29.88 -17.34 -0.26
C THR A 218 30.43 -18.22 0.86
N GLU A 219 30.19 -19.55 0.83
CA GLU A 219 30.71 -20.48 1.85
C GLU A 219 32.23 -20.70 1.74
N GLN A 220 32.82 -20.55 0.54
CA GLN A 220 34.25 -20.75 0.33
C GLN A 220 35.13 -19.63 0.89
N HIS A 221 34.59 -18.45 1.15
CA HIS A 221 35.37 -17.33 1.70
C HIS A 221 35.31 -17.22 3.23
N MET A 222 34.46 -17.97 3.90
CA MET A 222 34.41 -18.00 5.37
C MET A 222 35.20 -19.18 6.00
N GLY A 223 35.91 -19.95 5.20
CA GLY A 223 36.66 -21.13 5.61
C GLY A 223 38.20 -20.97 5.68
N HIS A 224 38.71 -19.73 5.64
CA HIS A 224 40.12 -19.44 5.83
C HIS A 224 40.38 -18.40 6.91
#